data_7223165db781fde200ebb5b5f7896aa5
#
_entry.id   7223165db781fde200ebb5b5f7896aa5
#
_cell.length_a   1.000
_cell.length_b   1.000
_cell.length_c   1.000
_cell.angle_alpha   90.00
_cell.angle_beta   90.00
_cell.angle_gamma   90.00
#
_symmetry.space_group_name_H-M   'P 1'
#
loop_
_entity.id
_entity.type
_entity.pdbx_description
1 polymer ?
#
loop_
_entity_poly.entity_id
_entity_poly.type
_entity_poly.pdbx_seq_one_letter_code
_entity_poly.pdbx_strand_id
1 'polypeptide(L)'
;EIDFIAEHIKSKRILDVVKLSELENRKLKQCIEVMYLEINNNFGFDFTLDNELYQYLYLHIPQMIRRLQAHMTIRNKTVIDNKRRYLFATKVTHSACAVIEQYYNVQIDLNEFGFLLLYFNLAITKFEVNKIIKIGIFTGRSRPESMMYLNELREQFPSRKYEIENIQNLSGNYDLIISL
;
A
#
# COMPACT_ATOMS: atom_id res chain seq x y z
N GLU A 1 8.55 -9.88 9.77
CA GLU A 1 7.11 -9.60 9.49
C GLU A 1 6.59 -10.35 8.25
N ILE A 2 7.37 -10.46 7.17
CA ILE A 2 7.01 -11.21 5.95
C ILE A 2 6.81 -12.70 6.28
N ASP A 3 7.68 -13.27 7.11
CA ASP A 3 7.60 -14.68 7.54
C ASP A 3 6.33 -14.95 8.37
N PHE A 4 5.89 -13.98 9.17
CA PHE A 4 4.67 -14.11 9.98
C PHE A 4 3.41 -14.17 9.12
N ILE A 5 3.33 -13.35 8.06
CA ILE A 5 2.19 -13.37 7.13
C ILE A 5 2.20 -14.66 6.32
N ALA A 6 3.36 -15.10 5.85
CA ALA A 6 3.51 -16.36 5.12
C ALA A 6 3.17 -17.59 6.00
N GLU A 7 3.58 -17.59 7.27
CA GLU A 7 3.21 -18.64 8.23
C GLU A 7 1.71 -18.59 8.57
N HIS A 8 1.13 -17.41 8.70
CA HIS A 8 -0.30 -17.26 9.00
C HIS A 8 -1.17 -17.75 7.83
N ILE A 9 -0.77 -17.50 6.60
CA ILE A 9 -1.41 -18.05 5.40
C ILE A 9 -1.24 -19.57 5.33
N LYS A 10 -0.05 -20.11 5.64
CA LYS A 10 0.22 -21.55 5.66
C LYS A 10 -0.48 -22.29 6.79
N SER A 11 -0.53 -21.72 7.99
CA SER A 11 -1.06 -22.40 9.18
C SER A 11 -2.58 -22.55 9.18
N LYS A 12 -3.30 -21.73 8.44
CA LYS A 12 -4.77 -21.76 8.42
C LYS A 12 -5.40 -22.60 7.32
N ARG A 13 -4.64 -23.38 6.55
CA ARG A 13 -5.17 -24.21 5.44
C ARG A 13 -6.15 -23.44 4.52
N ILE A 14 -5.88 -22.14 4.32
CA ILE A 14 -6.74 -21.27 3.48
C ILE A 14 -6.57 -21.61 1.99
N LEU A 15 -5.82 -22.64 1.68
CA LEU A 15 -5.43 -23.06 0.33
C LEU A 15 -6.38 -24.10 -0.32
N ASP A 16 -7.60 -24.25 0.12
CA ASP A 16 -8.58 -24.74 -0.83
C ASP A 16 -8.82 -23.62 -1.84
N VAL A 17 -8.07 -23.68 -2.94
CA VAL A 17 -8.23 -22.76 -4.06
C VAL A 17 -9.69 -22.81 -4.48
N VAL A 18 -10.43 -21.80 -4.10
CA VAL A 18 -11.83 -21.64 -4.48
C VAL A 18 -11.86 -21.60 -6.00
N LYS A 19 -12.36 -22.65 -6.64
CA LYS A 19 -12.63 -22.61 -8.08
C LYS A 19 -13.73 -21.59 -8.31
N LEU A 20 -13.35 -20.43 -8.82
CA LEU A 20 -14.29 -19.40 -9.24
C LEU A 20 -14.81 -19.73 -10.63
N SER A 21 -16.10 -19.51 -10.86
CA SER A 21 -16.65 -19.45 -12.22
C SER A 21 -16.01 -18.29 -13.00
N GLU A 22 -16.11 -18.30 -14.31
CA GLU A 22 -15.57 -17.20 -15.13
C GLU A 22 -16.19 -15.84 -14.78
N LEU A 23 -17.47 -15.81 -14.42
CA LEU A 23 -18.18 -14.60 -14.02
C LEU A 23 -17.67 -14.07 -12.69
N GLU A 24 -17.51 -14.93 -11.69
CA GLU A 24 -16.96 -14.56 -10.38
C GLU A 24 -15.53 -14.06 -10.51
N ASN A 25 -14.73 -14.69 -11.37
CA ASN A 25 -13.36 -14.28 -11.63
C ASN A 25 -13.30 -12.88 -12.27
N ARG A 26 -14.15 -12.60 -13.28
CA ARG A 26 -14.24 -11.26 -13.87
C ARG A 26 -14.67 -10.22 -12.84
N LYS A 27 -15.69 -10.52 -12.04
CA LYS A 27 -16.16 -9.61 -10.99
C LYS A 27 -15.07 -9.31 -9.96
N LEU A 28 -14.30 -10.31 -9.54
CA LEU A 28 -13.19 -10.14 -8.60
C LEU A 28 -12.10 -9.24 -9.17
N LYS A 29 -11.69 -9.47 -10.40
CA LYS A 29 -10.68 -8.62 -11.08
C LYS A 29 -11.13 -7.16 -11.16
N GLN A 30 -12.36 -6.92 -11.61
CA GLN A 30 -12.93 -5.57 -11.66
C GLN A 30 -13.00 -4.92 -10.27
N CYS A 31 -13.37 -5.66 -9.24
CA CYS A 31 -13.38 -5.15 -7.86
C CYS A 31 -11.98 -4.71 -7.41
N ILE A 32 -10.95 -5.49 -7.70
CA ILE A 32 -9.55 -5.15 -7.35
C ILE A 32 -9.08 -3.94 -8.16
N GLU A 33 -9.40 -3.85 -9.46
CA GLU A 33 -9.04 -2.72 -10.31
C GLU A 33 -9.66 -1.41 -9.81
N VAL A 34 -10.97 -1.42 -9.50
CA VAL A 34 -11.67 -0.24 -8.95
C VAL A 34 -11.11 0.13 -7.58
N MET A 35 -10.81 -0.84 -6.73
CA MET A 35 -10.18 -0.62 -5.43
C MET A 35 -8.82 0.07 -5.57
N TYR A 36 -7.96 -0.37 -6.49
CA TYR A 36 -6.68 0.26 -6.75
C TYR A 36 -6.83 1.69 -7.28
N LEU A 37 -7.80 1.92 -8.18
CA LEU A 37 -8.09 3.25 -8.67
C LEU A 37 -8.54 4.20 -7.55
N GLU A 38 -9.45 3.76 -6.69
CA GLU A 38 -9.91 4.54 -5.54
C GLU A 38 -8.77 4.85 -4.55
N ILE A 39 -7.91 3.88 -4.28
CA ILE A 39 -6.75 4.08 -3.41
C ILE A 39 -5.76 5.08 -4.04
N ASN A 40 -5.50 4.95 -5.33
CA ASN A 40 -4.62 5.89 -6.03
C ASN A 40 -5.17 7.32 -6.02
N ASN A 41 -6.45 7.49 -6.31
CA ASN A 41 -7.11 8.79 -6.33
C ASN A 41 -7.12 9.48 -4.95
N ASN A 42 -7.35 8.71 -3.89
CA ASN A 42 -7.51 9.25 -2.54
C ASN A 42 -6.18 9.40 -1.77
N PHE A 43 -5.18 8.57 -2.08
CA PHE A 43 -3.96 8.47 -1.28
C PHE A 43 -2.66 8.53 -2.10
N GLY A 44 -2.72 8.52 -3.43
CA GLY A 44 -1.56 8.59 -4.31
C GLY A 44 -0.73 7.29 -4.37
N PHE A 45 -1.31 6.13 -3.99
CA PHE A 45 -0.66 4.83 -4.07
C PHE A 45 -1.17 4.05 -5.28
N ASP A 46 -0.32 3.87 -6.27
CA ASP A 46 -0.59 3.02 -7.43
C ASP A 46 -0.07 1.60 -7.16
N PHE A 47 -0.98 0.69 -6.86
CA PHE A 47 -0.69 -0.73 -6.62
C PHE A 47 -0.84 -1.62 -7.87
N THR A 48 -1.05 -1.05 -9.05
CA THR A 48 -1.30 -1.83 -10.28
C THR A 48 -0.16 -2.76 -10.65
N LEU A 49 1.07 -2.44 -10.25
CA LEU A 49 2.27 -3.25 -10.48
C LEU A 49 2.64 -4.15 -9.28
N ASP A 50 1.93 -4.09 -8.16
CA ASP A 50 2.18 -4.97 -7.02
C ASP A 50 1.48 -6.32 -7.20
N ASN A 51 2.17 -7.24 -7.91
CA ASN A 51 1.67 -8.58 -8.14
C ASN A 51 1.44 -9.38 -6.84
N GLU A 52 2.19 -9.10 -5.79
CA GLU A 52 2.07 -9.81 -4.53
C GLU A 52 0.80 -9.38 -3.78
N LEU A 53 0.52 -8.08 -3.70
CA LEU A 53 -0.74 -7.58 -3.16
C LEU A 53 -1.94 -8.12 -3.96
N TYR A 54 -1.84 -8.10 -5.31
CA TYR A 54 -2.87 -8.67 -6.18
C TYR A 54 -3.15 -10.13 -5.83
N GLN A 55 -2.13 -10.96 -5.69
CA GLN A 55 -2.25 -12.37 -5.34
C GLN A 55 -2.91 -12.57 -3.97
N TYR A 56 -2.51 -11.79 -2.96
CA TYR A 56 -3.12 -11.86 -1.63
C TYR A 56 -4.61 -11.52 -1.67
N LEU A 57 -4.98 -10.44 -2.34
CA LEU A 57 -6.38 -10.04 -2.48
C LEU A 57 -7.19 -11.05 -3.29
N TYR A 58 -6.62 -11.52 -4.41
CA TYR A 58 -7.26 -12.51 -5.28
C TYR A 58 -7.60 -13.82 -4.56
N LEU A 59 -6.72 -14.28 -3.67
CA LEU A 59 -6.92 -15.49 -2.88
C LEU A 59 -7.83 -15.25 -1.66
N HIS A 60 -7.73 -14.09 -1.03
CA HIS A 60 -8.42 -13.79 0.23
C HIS A 60 -9.88 -13.36 0.04
N ILE A 61 -10.15 -12.46 -0.90
CA ILE A 61 -11.48 -11.86 -1.06
C ILE A 61 -12.58 -12.91 -1.29
N PRO A 62 -12.46 -13.89 -2.20
CA PRO A 62 -13.52 -14.86 -2.41
C PRO A 62 -13.86 -15.69 -1.16
N GLN A 63 -12.84 -16.05 -0.40
CA GLN A 63 -13.01 -16.82 0.83
C GLN A 63 -13.65 -15.97 1.93
N MET A 64 -13.21 -14.72 2.06
CA MET A 64 -13.80 -13.74 2.96
C MET A 64 -15.29 -13.54 2.65
N ILE A 65 -15.65 -13.32 1.40
CA ILE A 65 -17.05 -13.15 0.97
C ILE A 65 -17.90 -14.37 1.36
N ARG A 66 -17.41 -15.57 1.11
CA ARG A 66 -18.12 -16.81 1.50
C ARG A 66 -18.33 -16.91 3.01
N ARG A 67 -17.32 -16.56 3.82
CA ARG A 67 -17.46 -16.54 5.27
C ARG A 67 -18.50 -15.53 5.72
N LEU A 68 -18.43 -14.30 5.21
CA LEU A 68 -19.38 -13.25 5.56
C LEU A 68 -20.82 -13.63 5.19
N GLN A 69 -21.04 -14.20 4.01
CA GLN A 69 -22.36 -14.69 3.57
C GLN A 69 -22.87 -15.86 4.40
N ALA A 70 -21.98 -16.72 4.90
CA ALA A 70 -22.31 -17.83 5.79
C ALA A 70 -22.37 -17.43 7.27
N HIS A 71 -22.22 -16.15 7.60
CA HIS A 71 -22.14 -15.63 8.99
C HIS A 71 -21.04 -16.30 9.83
N MET A 72 -19.96 -16.71 9.18
CA MET A 72 -18.80 -17.32 9.83
C MET A 72 -17.76 -16.26 10.14
N THR A 73 -17.21 -16.28 11.35
CA THR A 73 -16.16 -15.34 11.77
C THR A 73 -14.84 -16.06 12.01
N ILE A 74 -13.73 -15.44 11.60
CA ILE A 74 -12.39 -15.86 11.95
C ILE A 74 -11.81 -14.84 12.92
N ARG A 75 -11.36 -15.30 14.09
CA ARG A 75 -10.81 -14.40 15.11
C ARG A 75 -9.44 -13.85 14.70
N ASN A 76 -9.34 -12.52 14.65
CA ASN A 76 -8.08 -11.79 14.50
C ASN A 76 -7.71 -11.11 15.83
N LYS A 77 -6.75 -11.69 16.57
CA LYS A 77 -6.39 -11.21 17.91
C LYS A 77 -5.65 -9.87 17.90
N THR A 78 -5.05 -9.50 16.79
CA THR A 78 -4.15 -8.33 16.69
C THR A 78 -4.79 -7.13 15.99
N VAL A 79 -6.04 -7.22 15.56
CA VAL A 79 -6.68 -6.18 14.74
C VAL A 79 -6.69 -4.81 15.43
N ILE A 80 -7.01 -4.75 16.73
CA ILE A 80 -7.08 -3.49 17.47
C ILE A 80 -5.70 -2.83 17.56
N ASP A 81 -4.68 -3.62 17.91
CA ASP A 81 -3.30 -3.13 18.02
C ASP A 81 -2.76 -2.69 16.66
N ASN A 82 -3.04 -3.45 15.61
CA ASN A 82 -2.63 -3.13 14.25
C ASN A 82 -3.32 -1.85 13.74
N LYS A 83 -4.61 -1.64 14.02
CA LYS A 83 -5.31 -0.38 13.68
C LYS A 83 -4.67 0.83 14.35
N ARG A 84 -4.24 0.71 15.60
CA ARG A 84 -3.56 1.79 16.35
C ARG A 84 -2.15 2.04 15.82
N ARG A 85 -1.44 0.98 15.48
CA ARG A 85 -0.05 1.04 15.01
C ARG A 85 0.06 1.55 13.56
N TYR A 86 -0.85 1.14 12.68
CA TYR A 86 -0.80 1.40 11.24
C TYR A 86 -1.94 2.32 10.80
N LEU A 87 -1.96 3.55 11.36
CA LEU A 87 -3.04 4.51 11.14
C LEU A 87 -3.30 4.84 9.67
N PHE A 88 -2.23 4.99 8.88
CA PHE A 88 -2.36 5.31 7.47
C PHE A 88 -2.90 4.11 6.67
N ALA A 89 -2.32 2.92 6.86
CA ALA A 89 -2.84 1.70 6.24
C ALA A 89 -4.29 1.40 6.66
N THR A 90 -4.69 1.78 7.88
CA THR A 90 -6.08 1.68 8.33
C THR A 90 -7.02 2.52 7.47
N LYS A 91 -6.65 3.75 7.11
CA LYS A 91 -7.45 4.61 6.21
C LYS A 91 -7.55 4.02 4.80
N VAL A 92 -6.44 3.55 4.24
CA VAL A 92 -6.40 2.88 2.93
C VAL A 92 -7.29 1.62 2.94
N THR A 93 -7.22 0.83 4.02
CA THR A 93 -8.04 -0.38 4.16
C THR A 93 -9.53 -0.06 4.25
N HIS A 94 -9.94 1.04 4.91
CA HIS A 94 -11.34 1.46 4.92
C HIS A 94 -11.86 1.79 3.52
N SER A 95 -11.07 2.50 2.70
CA SER A 95 -11.42 2.77 1.30
C SER A 95 -11.57 1.48 0.49
N ALA A 96 -10.64 0.54 0.66
CA ALA A 96 -10.70 -0.77 0.00
C ALA A 96 -11.94 -1.57 0.42
N CYS A 97 -12.25 -1.61 1.72
CA CYS A 97 -13.44 -2.31 2.24
C CYS A 97 -14.72 -1.75 1.66
N ALA A 98 -14.86 -0.43 1.54
CA ALA A 98 -16.04 0.21 0.96
C ALA A 98 -16.32 -0.28 -0.47
N VAL A 99 -15.26 -0.42 -1.30
CA VAL A 99 -15.40 -0.96 -2.67
C VAL A 99 -15.87 -2.42 -2.63
N ILE A 100 -15.26 -3.26 -1.77
CA ILE A 100 -15.63 -4.69 -1.67
C ILE A 100 -17.08 -4.83 -1.20
N GLU A 101 -17.48 -4.07 -0.17
CA GLU A 101 -18.83 -4.08 0.38
C GLU A 101 -19.88 -3.71 -0.67
N GLN A 102 -19.60 -2.68 -1.49
CA GLN A 102 -20.46 -2.26 -2.59
C GLN A 102 -20.54 -3.33 -3.70
N TYR A 103 -19.40 -3.94 -4.09
CA TYR A 103 -19.37 -4.95 -5.16
C TYR A 103 -20.09 -6.24 -4.80
N TYR A 104 -20.00 -6.65 -3.55
CA TYR A 104 -20.50 -7.96 -3.10
C TYR A 104 -21.74 -7.88 -2.23
N ASN A 105 -22.20 -6.68 -1.90
CA ASN A 105 -23.34 -6.43 -0.99
C ASN A 105 -23.18 -7.19 0.34
N VAL A 106 -22.04 -7.03 0.98
CA VAL A 106 -21.69 -7.63 2.27
C VAL A 106 -21.22 -6.53 3.22
N GLN A 107 -21.18 -6.85 4.51
CA GLN A 107 -20.59 -5.99 5.54
C GLN A 107 -19.31 -6.67 6.08
N ILE A 108 -18.17 -6.01 5.96
CA ILE A 108 -16.88 -6.56 6.40
C ILE A 108 -16.76 -6.38 7.91
N ASP A 109 -16.60 -7.48 8.64
CA ASP A 109 -16.40 -7.44 10.07
C ASP A 109 -14.97 -6.98 10.44
N LEU A 110 -14.78 -6.65 11.73
CA LEU A 110 -13.51 -6.16 12.23
C LEU A 110 -12.35 -7.15 12.07
N ASN A 111 -12.62 -8.45 12.13
CA ASN A 111 -11.58 -9.47 11.98
C ASN A 111 -11.07 -9.56 10.54
N GLU A 112 -11.98 -9.58 9.58
CA GLU A 112 -11.66 -9.59 8.15
C GLU A 112 -10.97 -8.29 7.73
N PHE A 113 -11.45 -7.15 8.23
CA PHE A 113 -10.76 -5.87 8.09
C PHE A 113 -9.29 -5.95 8.55
N GLY A 114 -9.04 -6.61 9.68
CA GLY A 114 -7.69 -6.77 10.22
C GLY A 114 -6.75 -7.58 9.33
N PHE A 115 -7.25 -8.54 8.56
CA PHE A 115 -6.43 -9.27 7.59
C PHE A 115 -6.10 -8.40 6.37
N LEU A 116 -7.08 -7.68 5.82
CA LEU A 116 -6.87 -6.74 4.73
C LEU A 116 -5.88 -5.64 5.12
N LEU A 117 -5.98 -5.13 6.35
CA LEU A 117 -5.05 -4.13 6.89
C LEU A 117 -3.59 -4.58 6.81
N LEU A 118 -3.30 -5.84 7.09
CA LEU A 118 -1.93 -6.36 7.03
C LEU A 118 -1.41 -6.39 5.58
N TYR A 119 -2.25 -6.76 4.62
CA TYR A 119 -1.86 -6.77 3.21
C TYR A 119 -1.57 -5.36 2.69
N PHE A 120 -2.46 -4.40 2.97
CA PHE A 120 -2.25 -3.02 2.57
C PHE A 120 -1.07 -2.37 3.30
N ASN A 121 -0.86 -2.66 4.59
CA ASN A 121 0.31 -2.16 5.30
C ASN A 121 1.62 -2.66 4.67
N LEU A 122 1.67 -3.94 4.27
CA LEU A 122 2.84 -4.51 3.60
C LEU A 122 3.09 -3.82 2.25
N ALA A 123 2.03 -3.65 1.45
CA ALA A 123 2.13 -3.00 0.13
C ALA A 123 2.57 -1.53 0.25
N ILE A 124 2.01 -0.77 1.19
CA ILE A 124 2.40 0.62 1.45
C ILE A 124 3.88 0.70 1.86
N THR A 125 4.31 -0.16 2.77
CA THR A 125 5.71 -0.18 3.22
C THR A 125 6.67 -0.46 2.05
N LYS A 126 6.33 -1.39 1.16
CA LYS A 126 7.11 -1.66 -0.04
C LYS A 126 7.14 -0.46 -0.99
N PHE A 127 6.00 0.16 -1.21
CA PHE A 127 5.87 1.33 -2.07
C PHE A 127 6.73 2.48 -1.55
N GLU A 128 6.69 2.77 -0.25
CA GLU A 128 7.49 3.81 0.39
C GLU A 128 9.00 3.52 0.36
N VAL A 129 9.39 2.25 0.52
CA VAL A 129 10.81 1.85 0.46
C VAL A 129 11.37 2.02 -0.96
N ASN A 130 10.56 1.76 -1.98
CA ASN A 130 10.98 1.83 -3.38
C ASN A 130 10.83 3.23 -3.99
N LYS A 131 10.12 4.15 -3.32
CA LYS A 131 9.98 5.51 -3.80
C LYS A 131 11.27 6.30 -3.58
N ILE A 132 11.92 6.72 -4.67
CA ILE A 132 13.01 7.68 -4.64
C ILE A 132 12.40 9.08 -4.51
N ILE A 133 12.76 9.80 -3.46
CA ILE A 133 12.31 11.18 -3.22
C ILE A 133 13.29 12.13 -3.93
N LYS A 134 12.80 12.88 -4.90
CA LYS A 134 13.58 13.88 -5.64
C LYS A 134 13.54 15.22 -4.93
N ILE A 135 14.70 15.70 -4.49
CA ILE A 135 14.87 16.96 -3.79
C ILE A 135 15.64 17.94 -4.68
N GLY A 136 15.00 19.03 -5.08
CA GLY A 136 15.64 20.14 -5.75
C GLY A 136 16.15 21.16 -4.74
N ILE A 137 17.42 21.56 -4.81
CA ILE A 137 17.99 22.61 -3.97
C ILE A 137 18.27 23.84 -4.84
N PHE A 138 17.52 24.90 -4.56
CA PHE A 138 17.73 26.19 -5.18
C PHE A 138 18.60 27.07 -4.27
N THR A 139 19.77 27.44 -4.77
CA THR A 139 20.65 28.34 -4.01
C THR A 139 20.94 29.60 -4.85
N GLY A 140 20.78 30.78 -4.26
CA GLY A 140 21.23 32.04 -4.85
C GLY A 140 22.76 32.25 -4.77
N ARG A 141 23.52 31.22 -4.39
CA ARG A 141 24.95 31.28 -4.09
C ARG A 141 25.83 30.87 -5.28
N SER A 142 27.13 31.07 -5.12
CA SER A 142 28.09 30.65 -6.14
C SER A 142 28.06 29.12 -6.33
N ARG A 143 28.43 28.66 -7.52
CA ARG A 143 28.44 27.22 -7.85
C ARG A 143 29.30 26.37 -6.90
N PRO A 144 30.49 26.80 -6.43
CA PRO A 144 31.29 26.05 -5.44
C PRO A 144 30.57 25.88 -4.10
N GLU A 145 29.98 26.97 -3.57
CA GLU A 145 29.22 26.89 -2.32
C GLU A 145 28.00 26.00 -2.39
N SER A 146 27.26 26.07 -3.50
CA SER A 146 26.12 25.18 -3.76
C SER A 146 26.53 23.72 -3.78
N MET A 147 27.67 23.39 -4.39
CA MET A 147 28.21 22.03 -4.42
C MET A 147 28.64 21.52 -3.07
N MET A 148 29.19 22.39 -2.20
CA MET A 148 29.55 22.04 -0.83
C MET A 148 28.31 21.62 -0.01
N TYR A 149 27.24 22.42 -0.04
CA TYR A 149 25.99 22.10 0.64
C TYR A 149 25.34 20.82 0.11
N LEU A 150 25.37 20.61 -1.21
CA LEU A 150 24.88 19.38 -1.82
C LEU A 150 25.60 18.13 -1.31
N ASN A 151 26.93 18.21 -1.20
CA ASN A 151 27.73 17.09 -0.72
C ASN A 151 27.44 16.82 0.75
N GLU A 152 27.34 17.83 1.60
CA GLU A 152 26.95 17.67 3.02
C GLU A 152 25.58 17.01 3.15
N LEU A 153 24.59 17.43 2.34
CA LEU A 153 23.26 16.82 2.37
C LEU A 153 23.29 15.37 1.88
N ARG A 154 24.03 15.07 0.81
CA ARG A 154 24.16 13.70 0.29
C ARG A 154 24.83 12.74 1.27
N GLU A 155 25.75 13.24 2.11
CA GLU A 155 26.36 12.45 3.19
C GLU A 155 25.37 12.11 4.30
N GLN A 156 24.44 13.03 4.60
CA GLN A 156 23.44 12.81 5.65
C GLN A 156 22.24 11.97 5.20
N PHE A 157 21.91 12.00 3.91
CA PHE A 157 20.74 11.30 3.37
C PHE A 157 21.15 10.12 2.48
N PRO A 158 20.67 8.90 2.76
CA PRO A 158 21.07 7.72 1.99
C PRO A 158 20.57 7.82 0.53
N SER A 159 21.50 7.66 -0.41
CA SER A 159 21.25 7.77 -1.85
C SER A 159 20.23 6.77 -2.40
N ARG A 160 19.92 5.72 -1.63
CA ARG A 160 18.87 4.73 -2.00
C ARG A 160 17.45 5.28 -1.92
N LYS A 161 17.26 6.37 -1.16
CA LYS A 161 15.93 6.94 -0.90
C LYS A 161 15.77 8.36 -1.42
N TYR A 162 16.88 9.08 -1.56
CA TYR A 162 16.88 10.50 -1.91
C TYR A 162 17.77 10.76 -3.11
N GLU A 163 17.21 11.43 -4.12
CA GLU A 163 17.96 12.01 -5.24
C GLU A 163 17.99 13.51 -5.03
N ILE A 164 19.20 14.07 -4.75
CA ILE A 164 19.37 15.47 -4.39
C ILE A 164 20.13 16.18 -5.51
N GLU A 165 19.52 17.19 -6.11
CA GLU A 165 20.05 17.94 -7.23
C GLU A 165 20.08 19.45 -6.96
N ASN A 166 21.06 20.15 -7.54
CA ASN A 166 21.06 21.61 -7.57
C ASN A 166 20.22 22.07 -8.76
N ILE A 167 19.24 22.94 -8.48
CA ILE A 167 18.35 23.48 -9.51
C ILE A 167 18.59 24.97 -9.68
N GLN A 168 18.53 25.44 -10.92
CA GLN A 168 18.69 26.87 -11.26
C GLN A 168 17.37 27.61 -11.40
N ASN A 169 16.28 26.87 -11.52
CA ASN A 169 14.92 27.40 -11.59
C ASN A 169 13.97 26.44 -10.86
N LEU A 170 12.79 26.94 -10.51
CA LEU A 170 11.76 26.16 -9.82
C LEU A 170 10.94 25.26 -10.75
N SER A 171 11.36 25.11 -11.99
CA SER A 171 10.70 24.23 -12.96
C SER A 171 11.37 22.85 -12.95
N GLY A 172 10.61 21.82 -12.62
CA GLY A 172 11.06 20.44 -12.56
C GLY A 172 10.10 19.56 -11.78
N ASN A 173 10.22 18.25 -11.94
CA ASN A 173 9.40 17.28 -11.22
C ASN A 173 10.14 16.85 -9.95
N TYR A 174 10.02 17.64 -8.88
CA TYR A 174 10.61 17.37 -7.57
C TYR A 174 9.52 17.14 -6.52
N ASP A 175 9.74 16.18 -5.63
CA ASP A 175 8.85 15.94 -4.49
C ASP A 175 9.00 17.04 -3.42
N LEU A 176 10.21 17.66 -3.33
CA LEU A 176 10.53 18.76 -2.42
C LEU A 176 11.51 19.73 -3.08
N ILE A 177 11.26 21.04 -2.93
CA ILE A 177 12.22 22.08 -3.31
C ILE A 177 12.60 22.85 -2.06
N ILE A 178 13.91 22.97 -1.80
CA ILE A 178 14.49 23.72 -0.70
C ILE A 178 15.22 24.93 -1.29
N SER A 179 14.87 26.12 -0.82
CA SER A 179 15.59 27.36 -1.14
C SER A 179 16.51 27.75 0.03
N LEU A 180 17.80 27.96 -0.29
CA LEU A 180 18.83 28.33 0.68
C LEU A 180 19.37 29.75 0.38
#